data_48d9402f0ab65f252be6a5cad4b94a30
#
_entry.id   48d9402f0ab65f252be6a5cad4b94a30
#
_cell.length_a   1.000
_cell.length_b   1.000
_cell.length_c   1.000
_cell.angle_alpha   90.00
_cell.angle_beta   90.00
_cell.angle_gamma   90.00
#
_symmetry.space_group_name_H-M   'P 1'
#
loop_
_entity.id
_entity.type
_entity.pdbx_description
1 polymer ?
#
loop_
_entity_poly.entity_id
_entity_poly.type
_entity_poly.pdbx_seq_one_letter_code
_entity_poly.pdbx_strand_id
1 'polypeptide(L)'
;MSDSSERVVHLEKKNLKRTLGALELFAVGYGDVGSSIYYALGVTALYALGATPIALLIAGLVFICTALTYAEMSTTFPEPGGTATFSRYAFNDLVSFIAGWGLLLDYILTVAISAFAIPPYLKYIFGFPGTPFYHIGGTVIIITLLFFLNLFGTKHSGRVSLILALITILSQVFVILAAGILLLNMPYIISHMKIGVPNTDWSPSWWQFMKGTAMAMVAYTGIESIAQLAAETKKPAVSIPRSIKWTMSILLVLYFGISVVGLSVISPVELGTTYIDDPIAGIVSKFPFGGEWLAPWFGLIAAMILLIASNAGLIGCSRLIFSMGQYYQVPHMFYKLHPRFRTPHVSLAVFAVIACVIVILSKGEMLFLADLYNFGAQIAFFFAHLSLLILRWKDPAMKRPFKAPFNIPFGKKRSLPITAIVGLIATFCVWLSVVITKPQGRNLGIIWMVLGVVMYLVYRRKKNLAYGGQLTIEKIKIPEYKPMHLKHILVDARTIGNTEALQTACQLAKSYKAKITAVHVIEIPDSLPADAPMLKREEQGEGAL
;
A
#
# COMPACT_ATOMS: atom_id res chain seq x y z
N MET A 1 6.62 -21.41 -33.98
CA MET A 1 6.50 -21.78 -32.56
C MET A 1 7.87 -21.59 -31.93
N SER A 2 8.16 -20.41 -31.42
CA SER A 2 9.47 -20.09 -30.84
C SER A 2 9.37 -20.27 -29.33
N ASP A 3 10.26 -21.08 -28.87
CA ASP A 3 10.59 -21.36 -27.48
C ASP A 3 10.69 -20.06 -26.67
N SER A 4 9.68 -19.81 -25.82
CA SER A 4 9.71 -18.69 -24.89
C SER A 4 10.62 -19.07 -23.73
N SER A 5 11.94 -18.89 -23.94
CA SER A 5 12.94 -19.04 -22.89
C SER A 5 12.55 -18.14 -21.69
N GLU A 6 12.07 -18.77 -20.63
CA GLU A 6 11.98 -18.16 -19.30
C GLU A 6 13.38 -17.69 -18.91
N ARG A 7 13.63 -16.39 -18.99
CA ARG A 7 14.89 -15.85 -18.48
C ARG A 7 14.84 -15.85 -16.96
N VAL A 8 15.70 -16.65 -16.37
CA VAL A 8 15.94 -16.72 -14.93
C VAL A 8 16.86 -15.55 -14.55
N VAL A 9 16.42 -14.69 -13.64
CA VAL A 9 17.23 -13.61 -13.08
C VAL A 9 17.54 -13.95 -11.63
N HIS A 10 18.84 -14.04 -11.31
CA HIS A 10 19.31 -14.27 -9.94
C HIS A 10 19.31 -12.94 -9.18
N LEU A 11 18.44 -12.78 -8.20
CA LEU A 11 18.39 -11.63 -7.30
C LEU A 11 18.46 -12.07 -5.84
N GLU A 12 19.28 -11.38 -5.07
CA GLU A 12 19.34 -11.57 -3.62
C GLU A 12 18.03 -11.06 -2.97
N LYS A 13 17.18 -11.96 -2.48
CA LYS A 13 15.93 -11.59 -1.81
C LYS A 13 16.25 -11.09 -0.41
N LYS A 14 16.25 -9.77 -0.19
CA LYS A 14 16.29 -9.19 1.15
C LYS A 14 14.95 -9.45 1.84
N ASN A 15 14.93 -10.41 2.75
CA ASN A 15 13.75 -10.70 3.55
C ASN A 15 13.47 -9.54 4.51
N LEU A 16 12.26 -8.97 4.43
CA LEU A 16 11.77 -8.00 5.40
C LEU A 16 11.54 -8.69 6.75
N LYS A 17 11.94 -8.04 7.85
CA LYS A 17 11.72 -8.59 9.20
C LYS A 17 10.22 -8.55 9.54
N ARG A 18 9.67 -9.68 9.96
CA ARG A 18 8.28 -9.79 10.42
C ARG A 18 8.15 -9.21 11.82
N THR A 19 7.67 -7.99 11.92
CA THR A 19 7.57 -7.25 13.19
C THR A 19 6.14 -6.89 13.57
N LEU A 20 5.21 -6.78 12.60
CA LEU A 20 3.87 -6.25 12.78
C LEU A 20 2.87 -7.32 13.25
N GLY A 21 2.13 -7.05 14.31
CA GLY A 21 0.99 -7.83 14.77
C GLY A 21 -0.34 -7.29 14.23
N ALA A 22 -1.46 -7.84 14.71
CA ALA A 22 -2.79 -7.45 14.24
C ALA A 22 -3.17 -6.00 14.65
N LEU A 23 -2.70 -5.52 15.80
CA LEU A 23 -2.99 -4.16 16.27
C LEU A 23 -2.22 -3.10 15.48
N GLU A 24 -0.95 -3.35 15.18
CA GLU A 24 -0.16 -2.44 14.36
C GLU A 24 -0.70 -2.38 12.92
N LEU A 25 -1.12 -3.51 12.35
CA LEU A 25 -1.78 -3.55 11.04
C LEU A 25 -3.12 -2.82 11.05
N PHE A 26 -3.91 -2.99 12.12
CA PHE A 26 -5.16 -2.24 12.32
C PHE A 26 -4.88 -0.74 12.35
N ALA A 27 -3.87 -0.30 13.11
CA ALA A 27 -3.51 1.11 13.21
C ALA A 27 -3.12 1.72 11.87
N VAL A 28 -2.37 0.99 11.03
CA VAL A 28 -2.01 1.46 9.68
C VAL A 28 -3.24 1.48 8.78
N GLY A 29 -4.02 0.39 8.73
CA GLY A 29 -5.22 0.32 7.90
C GLY A 29 -6.28 1.35 8.29
N TYR A 30 -6.52 1.55 9.61
CA TYR A 30 -7.41 2.60 10.10
C TYR A 30 -6.85 3.99 9.82
N GLY A 31 -5.55 4.20 10.02
CA GLY A 31 -4.90 5.49 9.77
C GLY A 31 -5.02 5.94 8.31
N ASP A 32 -4.98 4.99 7.37
CA ASP A 32 -5.14 5.25 5.94
C ASP A 32 -6.62 5.42 5.57
N VAL A 33 -7.47 4.41 5.77
CA VAL A 33 -8.91 4.48 5.44
C VAL A 33 -9.64 5.48 6.33
N GLY A 34 -9.41 5.45 7.65
CA GLY A 34 -10.15 6.25 8.63
C GLY A 34 -9.91 7.76 8.54
N SER A 35 -8.81 8.18 7.90
CA SER A 35 -8.56 9.59 7.61
C SER A 35 -9.44 10.13 6.49
N SER A 36 -9.96 9.26 5.62
CA SER A 36 -10.70 9.67 4.43
C SER A 36 -12.03 10.36 4.75
N ILE A 37 -12.66 10.09 5.90
CA ILE A 37 -13.91 10.77 6.29
C ILE A 37 -13.75 12.28 6.43
N TYR A 38 -12.55 12.75 6.76
CA TYR A 38 -12.25 14.16 6.95
C TYR A 38 -12.35 15.01 5.67
N TYR A 39 -12.41 14.38 4.50
CA TYR A 39 -12.67 15.05 3.22
C TYR A 39 -13.77 14.37 2.41
N ALA A 40 -13.91 13.05 2.48
CA ALA A 40 -14.86 12.30 1.66
C ALA A 40 -16.33 12.60 2.04
N LEU A 41 -16.62 12.98 3.29
CA LEU A 41 -17.97 13.34 3.71
C LEU A 41 -18.47 14.57 2.95
N GLY A 42 -17.65 15.63 2.81
CA GLY A 42 -18.00 16.85 2.09
C GLY A 42 -18.24 16.60 0.59
N VAL A 43 -17.28 15.92 -0.08
CA VAL A 43 -17.41 15.63 -1.52
C VAL A 43 -18.57 14.65 -1.82
N THR A 44 -18.93 13.79 -0.86
CA THR A 44 -20.13 12.93 -0.99
C THR A 44 -21.39 13.74 -0.84
N ALA A 45 -21.46 14.61 0.17
CA ALA A 45 -22.62 15.45 0.44
C ALA A 45 -22.94 16.42 -0.71
N LEU A 46 -21.92 16.89 -1.45
CA LEU A 46 -22.11 17.73 -2.63
C LEU A 46 -23.08 17.12 -3.67
N TYR A 47 -23.05 15.80 -3.82
CA TYR A 47 -23.90 15.10 -4.79
C TYR A 47 -25.04 14.32 -4.16
N ALA A 48 -24.75 13.58 -3.06
CA ALA A 48 -25.75 12.76 -2.41
C ALA A 48 -26.70 13.55 -1.51
N LEU A 49 -26.37 14.80 -1.20
CA LEU A 49 -27.19 15.72 -0.38
C LEU A 49 -27.69 15.00 0.89
N GLY A 50 -28.99 15.07 1.20
CA GLY A 50 -29.59 14.40 2.36
C GLY A 50 -29.49 12.87 2.34
N ALA A 51 -29.28 12.24 1.17
CA ALA A 51 -29.05 10.81 1.03
C ALA A 51 -27.58 10.38 1.28
N THR A 52 -26.71 11.29 1.74
CA THR A 52 -25.30 11.00 2.07
C THR A 52 -25.09 9.77 2.96
N PRO A 53 -25.87 9.53 4.06
CA PRO A 53 -25.71 8.33 4.84
C PRO A 53 -26.00 7.04 4.07
N ILE A 54 -26.98 7.06 3.16
CA ILE A 54 -27.30 5.91 2.32
C ILE A 54 -26.15 5.67 1.31
N ALA A 55 -25.63 6.72 0.69
CA ALA A 55 -24.51 6.63 -0.23
C ALA A 55 -23.25 6.03 0.44
N LEU A 56 -22.91 6.50 1.65
CA LEU A 56 -21.79 5.94 2.45
C LEU A 56 -22.07 4.50 2.89
N LEU A 57 -23.29 4.14 3.22
CA LEU A 57 -23.63 2.76 3.58
C LEU A 57 -23.47 1.82 2.38
N ILE A 58 -23.94 2.20 1.19
CA ILE A 58 -23.77 1.41 -0.05
C ILE A 58 -22.27 1.26 -0.37
N ALA A 59 -21.51 2.35 -0.35
CA ALA A 59 -20.06 2.31 -0.55
C ALA A 59 -19.37 1.41 0.50
N GLY A 60 -19.82 1.45 1.75
CA GLY A 60 -19.36 0.57 2.82
C GLY A 60 -19.63 -0.91 2.58
N LEU A 61 -20.75 -1.27 1.96
CA LEU A 61 -21.04 -2.65 1.57
C LEU A 61 -20.09 -3.13 0.47
N VAL A 62 -19.77 -2.27 -0.51
CA VAL A 62 -18.74 -2.56 -1.53
C VAL A 62 -17.37 -2.70 -0.89
N PHE A 63 -17.04 -1.84 0.08
CA PHE A 63 -15.80 -1.92 0.85
C PHE A 63 -15.66 -3.24 1.61
N ILE A 64 -16.73 -3.76 2.21
CA ILE A 64 -16.72 -5.10 2.84
C ILE A 64 -16.26 -6.16 1.83
N CYS A 65 -16.83 -6.14 0.63
CA CYS A 65 -16.47 -7.08 -0.43
C CYS A 65 -14.98 -6.97 -0.80
N THR A 66 -14.48 -5.74 -0.93
CA THR A 66 -13.07 -5.46 -1.24
C THR A 66 -12.16 -5.90 -0.10
N ALA A 67 -12.48 -5.56 1.13
CA ALA A 67 -11.71 -5.91 2.32
C ALA A 67 -11.57 -7.45 2.50
N LEU A 68 -12.65 -8.19 2.26
CA LEU A 68 -12.64 -9.65 2.30
C LEU A 68 -11.79 -10.27 1.18
N THR A 69 -11.81 -9.67 -0.01
CA THR A 69 -10.94 -10.07 -1.13
C THR A 69 -9.45 -9.84 -0.78
N TYR A 70 -9.11 -8.68 -0.26
CA TYR A 70 -7.75 -8.40 0.19
C TYR A 70 -7.32 -9.30 1.35
N ALA A 71 -8.21 -9.64 2.29
CA ALA A 71 -7.92 -10.58 3.37
C ALA A 71 -7.53 -11.96 2.85
N GLU A 72 -8.27 -12.49 1.88
CA GLU A 72 -7.96 -13.79 1.27
C GLU A 72 -6.67 -13.75 0.46
N MET A 73 -6.52 -12.75 -0.39
CA MET A 73 -5.38 -12.66 -1.29
C MET A 73 -4.06 -12.36 -0.55
N SER A 74 -4.08 -11.47 0.45
CA SER A 74 -2.88 -11.13 1.23
C SER A 74 -2.44 -12.24 2.19
N THR A 75 -3.36 -13.12 2.62
CA THR A 75 -3.00 -14.31 3.41
C THR A 75 -2.48 -15.44 2.52
N THR A 76 -2.96 -15.52 1.29
CA THR A 76 -2.51 -16.52 0.30
C THR A 76 -1.14 -16.14 -0.26
N PHE A 77 -0.92 -14.87 -0.55
CA PHE A 77 0.34 -14.32 -1.07
C PHE A 77 0.86 -13.22 -0.14
N PRO A 78 1.52 -13.56 0.97
CA PRO A 78 2.04 -12.58 1.92
C PRO A 78 3.33 -11.93 1.40
N GLU A 79 3.22 -11.24 0.27
CA GLU A 79 4.29 -10.52 -0.43
C GLU A 79 3.88 -9.05 -0.63
N PRO A 80 4.85 -8.11 -0.71
CA PRO A 80 4.53 -6.72 -1.02
C PRO A 80 4.05 -6.59 -2.47
N GLY A 81 3.29 -5.52 -2.77
CA GLY A 81 2.78 -5.25 -4.11
C GLY A 81 1.26 -5.31 -4.24
N GLY A 82 0.54 -5.83 -3.23
CA GLY A 82 -0.92 -5.82 -3.20
C GLY A 82 -1.54 -6.38 -4.48
N THR A 83 -2.45 -5.62 -5.11
CA THR A 83 -3.14 -6.05 -6.34
C THR A 83 -2.20 -6.37 -7.50
N ALA A 84 -1.04 -5.70 -7.62
CA ALA A 84 -0.05 -6.04 -8.65
C ALA A 84 0.45 -7.48 -8.46
N THR A 85 0.77 -7.86 -7.23
CA THR A 85 1.16 -9.24 -6.90
C THR A 85 0.02 -10.23 -7.16
N PHE A 86 -1.21 -9.92 -6.76
CA PHE A 86 -2.37 -10.76 -6.99
C PHE A 86 -2.63 -11.01 -8.47
N SER A 87 -2.59 -9.94 -9.26
CA SER A 87 -2.79 -10.01 -10.71
C SER A 87 -1.66 -10.76 -11.42
N ARG A 88 -0.44 -10.68 -10.90
CA ARG A 88 0.70 -11.44 -11.43
C ARG A 88 0.49 -12.94 -11.28
N TYR A 89 0.04 -13.41 -10.11
CA TYR A 89 -0.26 -14.82 -9.88
C TYR A 89 -1.49 -15.29 -10.66
N ALA A 90 -2.50 -14.43 -10.82
CA ALA A 90 -3.72 -14.77 -11.54
C ALA A 90 -3.54 -14.80 -13.06
N PHE A 91 -2.73 -13.90 -13.62
CA PHE A 91 -2.59 -13.67 -15.06
C PHE A 91 -1.12 -13.71 -15.49
N ASN A 92 -0.50 -12.54 -15.67
CA ASN A 92 0.86 -12.36 -16.17
C ASN A 92 1.42 -10.99 -15.76
N ASP A 93 2.66 -10.67 -16.21
CA ASP A 93 3.33 -9.41 -15.87
C ASP A 93 2.66 -8.17 -16.46
N LEU A 94 2.00 -8.25 -17.64
CA LEU A 94 1.29 -7.11 -18.23
C LEU A 94 0.05 -6.73 -17.43
N VAL A 95 -0.80 -7.72 -17.09
CA VAL A 95 -1.99 -7.47 -16.27
C VAL A 95 -1.60 -7.01 -14.86
N SER A 96 -0.54 -7.61 -14.30
CA SER A 96 0.07 -7.16 -13.05
C SER A 96 0.52 -5.70 -13.11
N PHE A 97 1.14 -5.29 -14.23
CA PHE A 97 1.56 -3.92 -14.43
C PHE A 97 0.35 -2.97 -14.49
N ILE A 98 -0.69 -3.29 -15.26
CA ILE A 98 -1.90 -2.45 -15.38
C ILE A 98 -2.56 -2.27 -14.00
N ALA A 99 -2.74 -3.37 -13.26
CA ALA A 99 -3.31 -3.34 -11.92
C ALA A 99 -2.45 -2.53 -10.92
N GLY A 100 -1.11 -2.75 -10.97
CA GLY A 100 -0.15 -2.02 -10.15
C GLY A 100 -0.05 -0.53 -10.51
N TRP A 101 -0.18 -0.18 -11.79
CA TRP A 101 -0.14 1.20 -12.26
C TRP A 101 -1.38 1.99 -11.85
N GLY A 102 -2.55 1.33 -11.81
CA GLY A 102 -3.78 1.88 -11.22
C GLY A 102 -3.63 2.08 -9.70
N LEU A 103 -3.10 1.07 -8.99
CA LEU A 103 -2.82 1.17 -7.55
C LEU A 103 -1.75 2.23 -7.23
N LEU A 104 -0.81 2.46 -8.13
CA LEU A 104 0.20 3.52 -7.97
C LEU A 104 -0.44 4.91 -8.02
N LEU A 105 -1.38 5.12 -8.94
CA LEU A 105 -2.17 6.35 -9.00
C LEU A 105 -2.96 6.57 -7.71
N ASP A 106 -3.60 5.53 -7.20
CA ASP A 106 -4.31 5.54 -5.92
C ASP A 106 -3.42 6.03 -4.78
N TYR A 107 -2.22 5.46 -4.59
CA TYR A 107 -1.28 5.92 -3.57
C TYR A 107 -0.78 7.36 -3.78
N ILE A 108 -0.51 7.77 -5.02
CA ILE A 108 -0.11 9.16 -5.31
C ILE A 108 -1.22 10.12 -4.89
N LEU A 109 -2.47 9.75 -5.18
CA LEU A 109 -3.63 10.55 -4.80
C LEU A 109 -3.91 10.49 -3.30
N THR A 110 -3.63 9.38 -2.61
CA THR A 110 -3.64 9.32 -1.15
C THR A 110 -2.70 10.38 -0.56
N VAL A 111 -1.47 10.50 -1.09
CA VAL A 111 -0.54 11.55 -0.68
C VAL A 111 -1.11 12.93 -0.93
N ALA A 112 -1.59 13.17 -2.15
CA ALA A 112 -2.05 14.49 -2.59
C ALA A 112 -3.30 14.96 -1.81
N ILE A 113 -4.36 14.13 -1.75
CA ILE A 113 -5.64 14.51 -1.15
C ILE A 113 -5.58 14.61 0.37
N SER A 114 -4.84 13.68 1.02
CA SER A 114 -4.67 13.74 2.47
C SER A 114 -3.84 14.95 2.90
N ALA A 115 -2.74 15.25 2.18
CA ALA A 115 -1.98 16.46 2.45
C ALA A 115 -2.77 17.72 2.14
N PHE A 116 -3.61 17.72 1.07
CA PHE A 116 -4.44 18.86 0.67
C PHE A 116 -5.54 19.17 1.69
N ALA A 117 -6.07 18.17 2.36
CA ALA A 117 -7.06 18.37 3.40
C ALA A 117 -6.51 18.96 4.71
N ILE A 118 -5.18 18.97 4.94
CA ILE A 118 -4.60 19.47 6.19
C ILE A 118 -4.76 20.99 6.36
N PRO A 119 -4.39 21.86 5.42
CA PRO A 119 -4.51 23.33 5.58
C PRO A 119 -5.91 23.81 5.94
N PRO A 120 -7.02 23.32 5.34
CA PRO A 120 -8.38 23.67 5.73
C PRO A 120 -8.68 23.41 7.22
N TYR A 121 -8.18 22.31 7.80
CA TYR A 121 -8.34 22.02 9.21
C TYR A 121 -7.47 22.91 10.10
N LEU A 122 -6.28 23.28 9.65
CA LEU A 122 -5.38 24.16 10.41
C LEU A 122 -5.85 25.63 10.45
N LYS A 123 -6.78 26.05 9.58
CA LYS A 123 -7.36 27.40 9.63
C LYS A 123 -8.03 27.70 10.97
N TYR A 124 -8.62 26.70 11.63
CA TYR A 124 -9.26 26.87 12.94
C TYR A 124 -8.28 27.15 14.09
N ILE A 125 -6.99 26.87 13.88
CA ILE A 125 -5.93 27.08 14.87
C ILE A 125 -5.16 28.37 14.57
N PHE A 126 -4.78 28.55 13.30
CA PHE A 126 -3.85 29.62 12.89
C PHE A 126 -4.53 30.78 12.16
N GLY A 127 -5.83 30.69 11.87
CA GLY A 127 -6.57 31.74 11.17
C GLY A 127 -6.10 31.97 9.72
N PHE A 128 -5.52 30.98 9.07
CA PHE A 128 -5.06 31.10 7.68
C PHE A 128 -6.23 31.38 6.74
N PRO A 129 -6.03 32.27 5.74
CA PRO A 129 -7.06 32.52 4.74
C PRO A 129 -7.33 31.26 3.91
N GLY A 130 -8.61 30.94 3.69
CA GLY A 130 -9.06 29.78 2.90
C GLY A 130 -8.92 29.99 1.39
N THR A 131 -7.81 30.55 0.92
CA THR A 131 -7.58 30.78 -0.50
C THR A 131 -6.86 29.58 -1.15
N PRO A 132 -7.08 29.30 -2.43
CA PRO A 132 -6.41 28.21 -3.15
C PRO A 132 -4.87 28.27 -3.04
N PHE A 133 -4.31 29.48 -2.98
CA PHE A 133 -2.86 29.67 -2.83
C PHE A 133 -2.31 29.07 -1.52
N TYR A 134 -3.00 29.31 -0.40
CA TYR A 134 -2.59 28.76 0.90
C TYR A 134 -2.82 27.25 0.98
N HIS A 135 -3.91 26.73 0.38
CA HIS A 135 -4.17 25.30 0.30
C HIS A 135 -3.08 24.59 -0.50
N ILE A 136 -2.77 25.06 -1.71
CA ILE A 136 -1.74 24.46 -2.58
C ILE A 136 -0.36 24.61 -1.94
N GLY A 137 0.01 25.81 -1.48
CA GLY A 137 1.33 26.08 -0.88
C GLY A 137 1.57 25.25 0.37
N GLY A 138 0.61 25.21 1.29
CA GLY A 138 0.66 24.39 2.49
C GLY A 138 0.79 22.89 2.18
N THR A 139 0.04 22.41 1.19
CA THR A 139 0.09 21.01 0.73
C THR A 139 1.47 20.64 0.18
N VAL A 140 2.05 21.49 -0.69
CA VAL A 140 3.38 21.25 -1.26
C VAL A 140 4.45 21.23 -0.17
N ILE A 141 4.38 22.12 0.82
CA ILE A 141 5.28 22.11 1.98
C ILE A 141 5.15 20.79 2.74
N ILE A 142 3.92 20.34 3.03
CA ILE A 142 3.67 19.09 3.76
C ILE A 142 4.23 17.88 3.00
N ILE A 143 3.97 17.76 1.69
CA ILE A 143 4.49 16.67 0.87
C ILE A 143 6.03 16.69 0.85
N THR A 144 6.62 17.88 0.76
CA THR A 144 8.09 18.05 0.78
C THR A 144 8.68 17.61 2.11
N LEU A 145 8.07 18.01 3.23
CA LEU A 145 8.49 17.57 4.57
C LEU A 145 8.40 16.04 4.71
N LEU A 146 7.30 15.45 4.26
CA LEU A 146 7.12 13.99 4.28
C LEU A 146 8.13 13.26 3.39
N PHE A 147 8.49 13.82 2.24
CA PHE A 147 9.56 13.30 1.40
C PHE A 147 10.90 13.22 2.16
N PHE A 148 11.33 14.32 2.79
CA PHE A 148 12.57 14.32 3.58
C PHE A 148 12.49 13.36 4.76
N LEU A 149 11.36 13.31 5.47
CA LEU A 149 11.15 12.37 6.57
C LEU A 149 11.37 10.91 6.13
N ASN A 150 10.81 10.53 4.99
CA ASN A 150 10.94 9.17 4.45
C ASN A 150 12.33 8.91 3.84
N LEU A 151 12.97 9.93 3.27
CA LEU A 151 14.33 9.83 2.73
C LEU A 151 15.33 9.45 3.82
N PHE A 152 15.26 10.10 4.99
CA PHE A 152 16.14 9.81 6.12
C PHE A 152 15.81 8.48 6.82
N GLY A 153 14.72 7.84 6.45
CA GLY A 153 14.40 6.49 6.94
C GLY A 153 13.95 6.47 8.40
N THR A 154 13.12 7.42 8.80
CA THR A 154 12.53 7.40 10.14
C THR A 154 11.70 6.13 10.34
N LYS A 155 12.01 5.40 11.40
CA LYS A 155 11.25 4.21 11.77
C LYS A 155 9.83 4.63 12.15
N HIS A 156 8.87 4.30 11.33
CA HIS A 156 7.46 4.48 11.68
C HIS A 156 7.17 3.67 12.94
N SER A 157 6.89 4.33 14.04
CA SER A 157 6.51 3.65 15.26
C SER A 157 5.05 3.21 15.13
N GLY A 158 4.81 1.91 14.96
CA GLY A 158 3.45 1.36 14.95
C GLY A 158 2.65 1.73 16.23
N ARG A 159 3.36 2.04 17.34
CA ARG A 159 2.74 2.55 18.56
C ARG A 159 2.17 3.96 18.40
N VAL A 160 2.89 4.87 17.73
CA VAL A 160 2.40 6.23 17.46
C VAL A 160 1.17 6.17 16.58
N SER A 161 1.20 5.40 15.49
CA SER A 161 0.03 5.19 14.64
C SER A 161 -1.15 4.61 15.40
N LEU A 162 -0.93 3.68 16.33
CA LEU A 162 -2.00 3.10 17.17
C LEU A 162 -2.59 4.14 18.13
N ILE A 163 -1.77 4.93 18.80
CA ILE A 163 -2.24 5.98 19.70
C ILE A 163 -3.08 7.00 18.95
N LEU A 164 -2.61 7.47 17.78
CA LEU A 164 -3.33 8.43 16.96
C LEU A 164 -4.63 7.85 16.39
N ALA A 165 -4.62 6.58 15.95
CA ALA A 165 -5.84 5.90 15.53
C ALA A 165 -6.88 5.83 16.67
N LEU A 166 -6.46 5.50 17.90
CA LEU A 166 -7.35 5.47 19.06
C LEU A 166 -7.91 6.86 19.41
N ILE A 167 -7.06 7.90 19.43
CA ILE A 167 -7.50 9.28 19.65
C ILE A 167 -8.54 9.68 18.61
N THR A 168 -8.29 9.37 17.33
CA THR A 168 -9.21 9.69 16.23
C THR A 168 -10.54 8.95 16.36
N ILE A 169 -10.52 7.64 16.68
CA ILE A 169 -11.73 6.85 16.93
C ILE A 169 -12.54 7.45 18.08
N LEU A 170 -11.89 7.72 19.22
CA LEU A 170 -12.55 8.29 20.39
C LEU A 170 -13.13 9.67 20.09
N SER A 171 -12.42 10.50 19.30
CA SER A 171 -12.91 11.82 18.89
C SER A 171 -14.15 11.70 17.99
N GLN A 172 -14.14 10.79 17.03
CA GLN A 172 -15.29 10.55 16.15
C GLN A 172 -16.50 9.97 16.92
N VAL A 173 -16.25 9.04 17.84
CA VAL A 173 -17.29 8.53 18.75
C VAL A 173 -17.85 9.66 19.60
N PHE A 174 -17.01 10.55 20.12
CA PHE A 174 -17.45 11.73 20.88
C PHE A 174 -18.37 12.62 20.02
N VAL A 175 -18.01 12.93 18.75
CA VAL A 175 -18.89 13.72 17.86
C VAL A 175 -20.22 13.03 17.65
N ILE A 176 -20.23 11.72 17.39
CA ILE A 176 -21.46 10.94 17.19
C ILE A 176 -22.35 10.98 18.43
N LEU A 177 -21.77 10.77 19.61
CA LEU A 177 -22.54 10.76 20.86
C LEU A 177 -23.01 12.17 21.25
N ALA A 178 -22.13 13.18 21.17
CA ALA A 178 -22.48 14.55 21.52
C ALA A 178 -23.56 15.12 20.59
N ALA A 179 -23.39 15.01 19.27
CA ALA A 179 -24.40 15.44 18.31
C ALA A 179 -25.66 14.57 18.37
N GLY A 180 -25.48 13.27 18.61
CA GLY A 180 -26.61 12.34 18.78
C GLY A 180 -27.50 12.66 19.99
N ILE A 181 -26.91 13.03 21.13
CA ILE A 181 -27.67 13.38 22.33
C ILE A 181 -28.25 14.79 22.23
N LEU A 182 -27.49 15.75 21.71
CA LEU A 182 -27.86 17.17 21.77
C LEU A 182 -28.69 17.65 20.58
N LEU A 183 -28.48 17.07 19.37
CA LEU A 183 -28.95 17.66 18.13
C LEU A 183 -29.69 16.65 17.21
N LEU A 184 -29.76 15.36 17.58
CA LEU A 184 -30.34 14.34 16.72
C LEU A 184 -31.85 14.54 16.54
N ASN A 185 -32.28 14.77 15.31
CA ASN A 185 -33.66 14.86 14.90
C ASN A 185 -33.98 13.74 13.90
N MET A 186 -34.34 12.55 14.39
CA MET A 186 -34.58 11.39 13.53
C MET A 186 -35.72 11.61 12.50
N PRO A 187 -36.88 12.23 12.84
CA PRO A 187 -37.92 12.54 11.87
C PRO A 187 -37.39 13.44 10.72
N TYR A 188 -36.58 14.45 11.05
CA TYR A 188 -35.96 15.33 10.07
C TYR A 188 -35.04 14.54 9.14
N ILE A 189 -34.13 13.71 9.66
CA ILE A 189 -33.17 12.92 8.90
C ILE A 189 -33.90 11.95 7.96
N ILE A 190 -34.86 11.17 8.47
CA ILE A 190 -35.59 10.19 7.66
C ILE A 190 -36.36 10.88 6.52
N SER A 191 -36.93 12.06 6.78
CA SER A 191 -37.62 12.83 5.72
C SER A 191 -36.67 13.35 4.66
N HIS A 192 -35.43 13.76 5.03
CA HIS A 192 -34.42 14.32 4.15
C HIS A 192 -33.54 13.28 3.45
N MET A 193 -33.58 12.01 3.83
CA MET A 193 -32.89 10.91 3.12
C MET A 193 -33.59 10.47 1.82
N LYS A 194 -34.74 11.01 1.49
CA LYS A 194 -35.50 10.63 0.30
C LYS A 194 -34.79 11.11 -0.97
N ILE A 195 -34.82 10.28 -2.02
CA ILE A 195 -34.19 10.53 -3.31
C ILE A 195 -35.27 10.86 -4.34
N GLY A 196 -35.01 11.84 -5.20
CA GLY A 196 -35.89 12.18 -6.32
C GLY A 196 -37.12 13.01 -5.93
N VAL A 197 -37.08 13.73 -4.79
CA VAL A 197 -38.16 14.67 -4.42
C VAL A 197 -37.95 15.97 -5.20
N PRO A 198 -38.91 16.35 -6.06
CA PRO A 198 -38.77 17.54 -6.92
C PRO A 198 -38.81 18.83 -6.11
N ASN A 199 -38.20 19.86 -6.62
CA ASN A 199 -38.20 21.23 -6.07
C ASN A 199 -37.67 21.34 -4.60
N THR A 200 -36.71 20.51 -4.23
CA THR A 200 -36.05 20.59 -2.95
C THR A 200 -34.53 20.69 -3.15
N ASP A 201 -33.87 21.42 -2.28
CA ASP A 201 -32.40 21.58 -2.25
C ASP A 201 -31.65 20.46 -1.50
N TRP A 202 -32.38 19.71 -0.68
CA TRP A 202 -31.83 18.63 0.15
C TRP A 202 -31.94 17.23 -0.49
N SER A 203 -32.84 17.02 -1.47
CA SER A 203 -33.04 15.71 -2.08
C SER A 203 -32.25 15.61 -3.40
N PRO A 204 -31.34 14.62 -3.53
CA PRO A 204 -30.65 14.42 -4.80
C PRO A 204 -31.58 13.79 -5.84
N SER A 205 -31.41 14.13 -7.10
CA SER A 205 -31.91 13.30 -8.19
C SER A 205 -31.22 11.94 -8.19
N TRP A 206 -31.81 10.93 -8.82
CA TRP A 206 -31.18 9.61 -8.95
C TRP A 206 -29.79 9.67 -9.58
N TRP A 207 -29.58 10.56 -10.54
CA TRP A 207 -28.29 10.79 -11.19
C TRP A 207 -27.25 11.40 -10.23
N GLN A 208 -27.67 12.38 -9.44
CA GLN A 208 -26.81 12.96 -8.40
C GLN A 208 -26.48 11.94 -7.32
N PHE A 209 -27.46 11.15 -6.89
CA PHE A 209 -27.25 10.09 -5.91
C PHE A 209 -26.25 9.03 -6.39
N MET A 210 -26.32 8.62 -7.67
CA MET A 210 -25.32 7.72 -8.25
C MET A 210 -23.90 8.34 -8.22
N LYS A 211 -23.78 9.62 -8.60
CA LYS A 211 -22.50 10.34 -8.50
C LYS A 211 -22.01 10.42 -7.06
N GLY A 212 -22.90 10.73 -6.11
CA GLY A 212 -22.57 10.78 -4.68
C GLY A 212 -22.14 9.42 -4.13
N THR A 213 -22.79 8.34 -4.52
CA THR A 213 -22.39 6.98 -4.15
C THR A 213 -21.02 6.62 -4.72
N ALA A 214 -20.72 7.01 -5.96
CA ALA A 214 -19.38 6.85 -6.53
C ALA A 214 -18.32 7.67 -5.75
N MET A 215 -18.66 8.90 -5.34
CA MET A 215 -17.77 9.72 -4.51
C MET A 215 -17.59 9.15 -3.09
N ALA A 216 -18.62 8.53 -2.52
CA ALA A 216 -18.55 7.86 -1.23
C ALA A 216 -17.52 6.73 -1.19
N MET A 217 -17.17 6.12 -2.34
CA MET A 217 -16.11 5.12 -2.42
C MET A 217 -14.73 5.65 -2.04
N VAL A 218 -14.49 6.96 -2.22
CA VAL A 218 -13.25 7.62 -1.78
C VAL A 218 -13.05 7.50 -0.27
N ALA A 219 -14.13 7.48 0.51
CA ALA A 219 -14.06 7.28 1.96
C ALA A 219 -13.50 5.90 2.34
N TYR A 220 -13.57 4.91 1.48
CA TYR A 220 -13.25 3.52 1.75
C TYR A 220 -12.01 3.00 1.01
N THR A 221 -11.16 3.88 0.51
CA THR A 221 -9.84 3.55 -0.04
C THR A 221 -8.80 3.46 1.08
N GLY A 222 -7.71 2.70 0.89
CA GLY A 222 -6.61 2.57 1.86
C GLY A 222 -6.44 1.17 2.48
N ILE A 223 -7.40 0.22 2.27
CA ILE A 223 -7.30 -1.14 2.81
C ILE A 223 -6.10 -1.91 2.23
N GLU A 224 -5.65 -1.54 1.05
CA GLU A 224 -4.50 -2.06 0.34
C GLU A 224 -3.18 -1.82 1.08
N SER A 225 -3.11 -0.83 1.97
CA SER A 225 -1.95 -0.57 2.82
C SER A 225 -1.64 -1.77 3.75
N ILE A 226 -2.67 -2.49 4.23
CA ILE A 226 -2.50 -3.74 4.97
C ILE A 226 -1.85 -4.81 4.10
N ALA A 227 -2.25 -4.90 2.81
CA ALA A 227 -1.67 -5.85 1.87
C ALA A 227 -0.20 -5.56 1.57
N GLN A 228 0.19 -4.29 1.48
CA GLN A 228 1.60 -3.91 1.31
C GLN A 228 2.48 -4.33 2.48
N LEU A 229 1.93 -4.43 3.67
CA LEU A 229 2.61 -4.83 4.89
C LEU A 229 2.55 -6.33 5.18
N ALA A 230 1.93 -7.13 4.30
CA ALA A 230 1.75 -8.56 4.50
C ALA A 230 3.07 -9.31 4.73
N ALA A 231 4.15 -8.91 4.03
CA ALA A 231 5.48 -9.51 4.17
C ALA A 231 6.14 -9.24 5.53
N GLU A 232 5.79 -8.12 6.18
CA GLU A 232 6.32 -7.70 7.49
C GLU A 232 5.44 -8.18 8.66
N THR A 233 4.35 -8.87 8.36
CA THR A 233 3.36 -9.31 9.34
C THR A 233 3.79 -10.59 10.04
N LYS A 234 3.71 -10.59 11.38
CA LYS A 234 3.77 -11.80 12.20
C LYS A 234 2.50 -12.60 12.00
N LYS A 235 2.61 -13.92 11.73
CA LYS A 235 1.47 -14.82 11.55
C LYS A 235 0.40 -14.23 10.58
N PRO A 236 0.74 -13.96 9.29
CA PRO A 236 -0.15 -13.25 8.36
C PRO A 236 -1.52 -13.91 8.22
N ALA A 237 -1.59 -15.24 8.28
CA ALA A 237 -2.86 -16.00 8.22
C ALA A 237 -3.89 -15.60 9.30
N VAL A 238 -3.46 -15.07 10.43
CA VAL A 238 -4.33 -14.68 11.57
C VAL A 238 -4.39 -13.17 11.72
N SER A 239 -3.23 -12.48 11.61
CA SER A 239 -3.13 -11.05 11.88
C SER A 239 -3.84 -10.22 10.81
N ILE A 240 -3.70 -10.55 9.52
CA ILE A 240 -4.30 -9.81 8.42
C ILE A 240 -5.84 -9.86 8.47
N PRO A 241 -6.50 -11.03 8.52
CA PRO A 241 -7.97 -11.06 8.58
C PRO A 241 -8.54 -10.40 9.83
N ARG A 242 -7.82 -10.46 10.96
CA ARG A 242 -8.24 -9.84 12.21
C ARG A 242 -8.18 -8.32 12.13
N SER A 243 -7.08 -7.75 11.62
CA SER A 243 -6.93 -6.30 11.43
C SER A 243 -7.96 -5.76 10.43
N ILE A 244 -8.16 -6.43 9.29
CA ILE A 244 -9.15 -6.04 8.29
C ILE A 244 -10.56 -6.07 8.88
N LYS A 245 -10.92 -7.10 9.64
CA LYS A 245 -12.23 -7.20 10.28
C LYS A 245 -12.47 -6.05 11.26
N TRP A 246 -11.50 -5.69 12.09
CA TRP A 246 -11.61 -4.56 13.01
C TRP A 246 -11.74 -3.23 12.26
N THR A 247 -10.86 -2.98 11.28
CA THR A 247 -10.92 -1.76 10.46
C THR A 247 -12.28 -1.62 9.79
N MET A 248 -12.74 -2.65 9.09
CA MET A 248 -14.03 -2.67 8.40
C MET A 248 -15.20 -2.37 9.34
N SER A 249 -15.29 -3.07 10.49
CA SER A 249 -16.41 -2.91 11.41
C SER A 249 -16.46 -1.52 12.04
N ILE A 250 -15.31 -0.98 12.46
CA ILE A 250 -15.22 0.34 13.08
C ILE A 250 -15.58 1.43 12.07
N LEU A 251 -15.02 1.35 10.84
CA LEU A 251 -15.27 2.36 9.82
C LEU A 251 -16.73 2.44 9.40
N LEU A 252 -17.40 1.29 9.22
CA LEU A 252 -18.82 1.27 8.87
C LEU A 252 -19.67 2.01 9.90
N VAL A 253 -19.43 1.72 11.18
CA VAL A 253 -20.17 2.36 12.29
C VAL A 253 -19.86 3.86 12.35
N LEU A 254 -18.58 4.24 12.26
CA LEU A 254 -18.17 5.64 12.36
C LEU A 254 -18.66 6.48 11.17
N TYR A 255 -18.51 5.99 9.95
CA TYR A 255 -18.87 6.76 8.76
C TYR A 255 -20.37 6.93 8.62
N PHE A 256 -21.12 5.87 8.88
CA PHE A 256 -22.58 5.97 8.94
C PHE A 256 -23.03 6.89 10.07
N GLY A 257 -22.49 6.69 11.29
CA GLY A 257 -22.84 7.51 12.46
C GLY A 257 -22.55 8.99 12.24
N ILE A 258 -21.34 9.35 11.78
CA ILE A 258 -20.96 10.74 11.52
C ILE A 258 -21.83 11.36 10.43
N SER A 259 -22.16 10.62 9.36
CA SER A 259 -23.00 11.16 8.28
C SER A 259 -24.43 11.43 8.74
N VAL A 260 -25.00 10.57 9.59
CA VAL A 260 -26.33 10.75 10.16
C VAL A 260 -26.37 11.96 11.10
N VAL A 261 -25.43 12.02 12.07
CA VAL A 261 -25.42 13.14 13.02
C VAL A 261 -24.99 14.45 12.35
N GLY A 262 -24.12 14.40 11.37
CA GLY A 262 -23.67 15.57 10.61
C GLY A 262 -24.84 16.30 9.92
N LEU A 263 -25.75 15.54 9.30
CA LEU A 263 -26.95 16.08 8.68
C LEU A 263 -28.00 16.58 9.68
N SER A 264 -27.90 16.23 10.95
CA SER A 264 -28.71 16.84 12.01
C SER A 264 -28.21 18.22 12.42
N VAL A 265 -26.93 18.49 12.19
CA VAL A 265 -26.23 19.70 12.63
C VAL A 265 -26.12 20.74 11.50
N ILE A 266 -25.81 20.29 10.29
CA ILE A 266 -25.56 21.13 9.12
C ILE A 266 -26.45 20.69 7.97
N SER A 267 -26.98 21.66 7.19
CA SER A 267 -27.73 21.31 5.99
C SER A 267 -26.87 20.57 4.97
N PRO A 268 -27.47 19.65 4.17
CA PRO A 268 -26.70 18.89 3.17
C PRO A 268 -25.96 19.77 2.18
N VAL A 269 -26.56 20.89 1.78
CA VAL A 269 -25.96 21.84 0.84
C VAL A 269 -24.75 22.54 1.46
N GLU A 270 -24.88 23.03 2.69
CA GLU A 270 -23.80 23.70 3.41
C GLU A 270 -22.61 22.74 3.67
N LEU A 271 -22.89 21.47 3.98
CA LEU A 271 -21.89 20.44 4.18
C LEU A 271 -21.11 20.11 2.89
N GLY A 272 -21.79 20.09 1.73
CA GLY A 272 -21.18 19.81 0.45
C GLY A 272 -20.57 21.02 -0.26
N THR A 273 -20.76 22.25 0.25
CA THR A 273 -20.23 23.48 -0.35
C THR A 273 -19.28 24.20 0.57
N THR A 274 -19.78 24.78 1.68
CA THR A 274 -19.00 25.59 2.63
C THR A 274 -17.97 24.77 3.39
N TYR A 275 -18.32 23.52 3.77
CA TYR A 275 -17.47 22.62 4.55
C TYR A 275 -16.99 21.40 3.74
N ILE A 276 -16.88 21.56 2.41
CA ILE A 276 -16.44 20.46 1.53
C ILE A 276 -15.05 19.95 1.86
N ASP A 277 -14.14 20.83 2.26
CA ASP A 277 -12.73 20.53 2.56
C ASP A 277 -12.49 20.16 4.02
N ASP A 278 -13.40 20.51 4.94
CA ASP A 278 -13.25 20.34 6.39
C ASP A 278 -14.56 19.95 7.10
N PRO A 279 -15.30 18.94 6.60
CA PRO A 279 -16.66 18.64 7.04
C PRO A 279 -16.78 18.33 8.55
N ILE A 280 -15.81 17.64 9.16
CA ILE A 280 -15.86 17.30 10.58
C ILE A 280 -15.70 18.53 11.46
N ALA A 281 -14.76 19.42 11.15
CA ALA A 281 -14.61 20.67 11.89
C ALA A 281 -15.82 21.58 11.70
N GLY A 282 -16.42 21.60 10.50
CA GLY A 282 -17.69 22.27 10.23
C GLY A 282 -18.82 21.79 11.13
N ILE A 283 -19.01 20.45 11.25
CA ILE A 283 -20.03 19.87 12.15
C ILE A 283 -19.79 20.32 13.61
N VAL A 284 -18.55 20.21 14.07
CA VAL A 284 -18.22 20.52 15.47
C VAL A 284 -18.32 22.02 15.76
N SER A 285 -18.01 22.90 14.81
CA SER A 285 -18.13 24.36 14.97
C SER A 285 -19.57 24.84 15.20
N LYS A 286 -20.55 24.04 14.79
CA LYS A 286 -21.99 24.34 14.97
C LYS A 286 -22.58 23.79 16.29
N PHE A 287 -21.76 23.19 17.15
CA PHE A 287 -22.26 22.72 18.44
C PHE A 287 -22.67 23.91 19.32
N PRO A 288 -23.81 23.82 20.02
CA PRO A 288 -24.35 24.92 20.81
C PRO A 288 -23.46 25.29 22.01
N PHE A 289 -22.62 24.35 22.46
CA PHE A 289 -21.67 24.55 23.53
C PHE A 289 -20.28 24.09 23.13
N GLY A 290 -19.28 24.98 23.28
CA GLY A 290 -17.88 24.64 23.11
C GLY A 290 -17.40 24.50 21.67
N GLY A 291 -18.23 24.80 20.65
CA GLY A 291 -17.84 24.68 19.23
C GLY A 291 -16.59 25.47 18.88
N GLU A 292 -16.42 26.66 19.46
CA GLU A 292 -15.22 27.52 19.26
C GLU A 292 -13.92 26.87 19.75
N TRP A 293 -13.98 26.06 20.81
CA TRP A 293 -12.82 25.36 21.37
C TRP A 293 -12.63 23.97 20.75
N LEU A 294 -13.71 23.32 20.44
CA LEU A 294 -13.69 21.95 19.87
C LEU A 294 -13.22 21.98 18.42
N ALA A 295 -13.59 22.95 17.59
CA ALA A 295 -13.18 23.02 16.19
C ALA A 295 -11.66 23.05 16.00
N PRO A 296 -10.86 23.87 16.71
CA PRO A 296 -9.40 23.80 16.69
C PRO A 296 -8.84 22.45 17.14
N TRP A 297 -9.42 21.84 18.18
CA TRP A 297 -8.98 20.54 18.66
C TRP A 297 -9.20 19.44 17.60
N PHE A 298 -10.39 19.40 16.99
CA PHE A 298 -10.68 18.49 15.89
C PHE A 298 -9.86 18.79 14.65
N GLY A 299 -9.57 20.04 14.39
CA GLY A 299 -8.64 20.47 13.34
C GLY A 299 -7.24 19.87 13.53
N LEU A 300 -6.71 19.89 14.75
CA LEU A 300 -5.41 19.29 15.08
C LEU A 300 -5.43 17.77 14.90
N ILE A 301 -6.46 17.08 15.40
CA ILE A 301 -6.59 15.64 15.25
C ILE A 301 -6.68 15.26 13.77
N ALA A 302 -7.50 15.99 12.99
CA ALA A 302 -7.63 15.78 11.55
C ALA A 302 -6.27 15.95 10.85
N ALA A 303 -5.55 17.03 11.13
CA ALA A 303 -4.23 17.28 10.55
C ALA A 303 -3.24 16.15 10.86
N MET A 304 -3.23 15.63 12.09
CA MET A 304 -2.34 14.53 12.48
C MET A 304 -2.67 13.23 11.77
N ILE A 305 -3.94 12.82 11.68
CA ILE A 305 -4.32 11.58 11.02
C ILE A 305 -4.13 11.66 9.50
N LEU A 306 -4.44 12.80 8.88
CA LEU A 306 -4.23 13.07 7.47
C LEU A 306 -2.73 13.07 7.10
N LEU A 307 -1.86 13.57 8.00
CA LEU A 307 -0.41 13.49 7.83
C LEU A 307 0.07 12.03 7.82
N ILE A 308 -0.50 11.17 8.69
CA ILE A 308 -0.19 9.74 8.71
C ILE A 308 -0.64 9.07 7.41
N ALA A 309 -1.84 9.37 6.92
CA ALA A 309 -2.35 8.83 5.66
C ALA A 309 -1.50 9.25 4.46
N SER A 310 -1.17 10.54 4.36
CA SER A 310 -0.27 11.04 3.31
C SER A 310 1.10 10.35 3.36
N ASN A 311 1.65 10.14 4.56
CA ASN A 311 2.89 9.40 4.73
C ASN A 311 2.76 7.91 4.35
N ALA A 312 1.64 7.27 4.68
CA ALA A 312 1.34 5.90 4.28
C ALA A 312 1.27 5.74 2.76
N GLY A 313 0.68 6.72 2.06
CA GLY A 313 0.67 6.79 0.59
C GLY A 313 2.08 6.82 -0.01
N LEU A 314 2.99 7.67 0.50
CA LEU A 314 4.39 7.70 0.04
C LEU A 314 5.12 6.37 0.26
N ILE A 315 4.91 5.74 1.40
CA ILE A 315 5.47 4.42 1.70
C ILE A 315 4.87 3.37 0.76
N GLY A 316 3.55 3.40 0.53
CA GLY A 316 2.83 2.52 -0.39
C GLY A 316 3.37 2.62 -1.82
N CYS A 317 3.46 3.84 -2.36
CA CYS A 317 4.09 4.11 -3.67
C CYS A 317 5.47 3.48 -3.78
N SER A 318 6.32 3.75 -2.79
CA SER A 318 7.72 3.33 -2.83
C SER A 318 7.87 1.80 -2.79
N ARG A 319 7.06 1.10 -2.00
CA ARG A 319 7.06 -0.37 -1.91
C ARG A 319 6.47 -1.03 -3.14
N LEU A 320 5.37 -0.49 -3.66
CA LEU A 320 4.72 -0.99 -4.85
C LEU A 320 5.67 -0.92 -6.06
N ILE A 321 6.24 0.27 -6.31
CA ILE A 321 7.13 0.47 -7.45
C ILE A 321 8.45 -0.31 -7.30
N PHE A 322 8.94 -0.48 -6.07
CA PHE A 322 10.08 -1.34 -5.77
C PHE A 322 9.78 -2.79 -6.15
N SER A 323 8.61 -3.31 -5.77
CA SER A 323 8.15 -4.64 -6.16
C SER A 323 8.02 -4.79 -7.68
N MET A 324 7.42 -3.81 -8.35
CA MET A 324 7.30 -3.80 -9.82
C MET A 324 8.67 -3.71 -10.51
N GLY A 325 9.62 -2.96 -9.95
CA GLY A 325 11.00 -2.86 -10.41
C GLY A 325 11.77 -4.17 -10.32
N GLN A 326 11.48 -4.99 -9.31
CA GLN A 326 12.06 -6.32 -9.14
C GLN A 326 11.71 -7.25 -10.31
N TYR A 327 10.49 -7.13 -10.84
CA TYR A 327 10.00 -7.94 -11.97
C TYR A 327 10.18 -7.25 -13.34
N TYR A 328 11.00 -6.20 -13.41
CA TYR A 328 11.23 -5.44 -14.66
C TYR A 328 9.93 -4.93 -15.31
N GLN A 329 8.92 -4.65 -14.51
CA GLN A 329 7.69 -4.02 -14.98
C GLN A 329 7.88 -2.51 -15.14
N VAL A 330 8.78 -1.91 -14.37
CA VAL A 330 9.19 -0.50 -14.44
C VAL A 330 10.71 -0.40 -14.51
N PRO A 331 11.28 0.76 -14.89
CA PRO A 331 12.72 0.94 -14.96
C PRO A 331 13.43 0.52 -13.67
N HIS A 332 14.50 -0.27 -13.81
CA HIS A 332 15.21 -0.87 -12.68
C HIS A 332 15.83 0.15 -11.71
N MET A 333 15.91 1.44 -12.10
CA MET A 333 16.32 2.52 -11.20
C MET A 333 15.42 2.63 -9.95
N PHE A 334 14.15 2.25 -10.06
CA PHE A 334 13.20 2.24 -8.94
C PHE A 334 13.45 1.10 -7.94
N TYR A 335 14.23 0.09 -8.32
CA TYR A 335 14.65 -1.00 -7.43
C TYR A 335 15.91 -0.64 -6.61
N LYS A 336 16.56 0.51 -6.90
CA LYS A 336 17.77 0.94 -6.20
C LYS A 336 17.44 1.57 -4.85
N LEU A 337 18.22 1.19 -3.82
CA LEU A 337 18.15 1.79 -2.49
C LEU A 337 19.28 2.81 -2.30
N HIS A 338 19.01 3.84 -1.50
CA HIS A 338 20.01 4.83 -1.13
C HIS A 338 21.18 4.17 -0.37
N PRO A 339 22.46 4.43 -0.70
CA PRO A 339 23.60 3.75 -0.08
C PRO A 339 23.65 3.87 1.44
N ARG A 340 23.40 5.08 1.96
CA ARG A 340 23.47 5.38 3.40
C ARG A 340 22.16 5.05 4.14
N PHE A 341 21.01 5.51 3.63
CA PHE A 341 19.71 5.40 4.32
C PHE A 341 18.97 4.11 4.01
N ARG A 342 19.35 3.40 2.94
CA ARG A 342 18.71 2.16 2.46
C ARG A 342 17.20 2.33 2.16
N THR A 343 16.80 3.54 1.82
CA THR A 343 15.45 3.90 1.40
C THR A 343 15.35 3.95 -0.13
N PRO A 344 14.19 3.71 -0.74
CA PRO A 344 13.99 3.80 -2.20
C PRO A 344 13.84 5.27 -2.63
N HIS A 345 14.93 6.04 -2.54
CA HIS A 345 14.97 7.49 -2.70
C HIS A 345 14.48 7.99 -4.05
N VAL A 346 14.76 7.26 -5.13
CA VAL A 346 14.29 7.63 -6.48
C VAL A 346 12.77 7.58 -6.55
N SER A 347 12.16 6.52 -6.02
CA SER A 347 10.71 6.37 -5.97
C SER A 347 10.07 7.47 -5.14
N LEU A 348 10.59 7.72 -3.94
CA LEU A 348 10.10 8.77 -3.05
C LEU A 348 10.12 10.14 -3.72
N ALA A 349 11.25 10.51 -4.38
CA ALA A 349 11.39 11.79 -5.06
C ALA A 349 10.41 11.94 -6.23
N VAL A 350 10.36 10.94 -7.12
CA VAL A 350 9.50 10.99 -8.31
C VAL A 350 8.03 11.11 -7.92
N PHE A 351 7.55 10.31 -6.95
CA PHE A 351 6.13 10.32 -6.59
C PHE A 351 5.74 11.49 -5.70
N ALA A 352 6.63 12.02 -4.88
CA ALA A 352 6.40 13.29 -4.19
C ALA A 352 6.25 14.45 -5.19
N VAL A 353 7.12 14.51 -6.22
CA VAL A 353 7.01 15.52 -7.28
C VAL A 353 5.71 15.36 -8.07
N ILE A 354 5.34 14.13 -8.46
CA ILE A 354 4.08 13.89 -9.18
C ILE A 354 2.88 14.31 -8.32
N ALA A 355 2.87 13.98 -7.03
CA ALA A 355 1.81 14.40 -6.11
C ALA A 355 1.71 15.93 -6.02
N CYS A 356 2.83 16.65 -5.90
CA CYS A 356 2.87 18.11 -5.92
C CYS A 356 2.33 18.68 -7.24
N VAL A 357 2.71 18.10 -8.39
CA VAL A 357 2.20 18.52 -9.70
C VAL A 357 0.68 18.33 -9.81
N ILE A 358 0.16 17.20 -9.34
CA ILE A 358 -1.29 16.94 -9.33
C ILE A 358 -2.02 17.96 -8.44
N VAL A 359 -1.47 18.28 -7.26
CA VAL A 359 -2.03 19.31 -6.37
C VAL A 359 -2.04 20.69 -7.04
N ILE A 360 -0.99 21.06 -7.76
CA ILE A 360 -0.96 22.32 -8.52
C ILE A 360 -2.00 22.30 -9.65
N LEU A 361 -2.12 21.18 -10.37
CA LEU A 361 -3.11 21.03 -11.43
C LEU A 361 -4.55 21.04 -10.93
N SER A 362 -4.79 20.68 -9.65
CA SER A 362 -6.12 20.74 -9.04
C SER A 362 -6.64 22.17 -8.87
N LYS A 363 -5.77 23.19 -9.01
CA LYS A 363 -6.12 24.61 -8.81
C LYS A 363 -6.77 24.91 -7.45
N GLY A 364 -6.57 24.03 -6.47
CA GLY A 364 -7.18 24.16 -5.14
C GLY A 364 -8.56 23.52 -5.02
N GLU A 365 -8.94 22.63 -5.95
CA GLU A 365 -10.23 21.93 -5.94
C GLU A 365 -10.09 20.51 -5.37
N MET A 366 -10.65 20.25 -4.20
CA MET A 366 -10.71 18.93 -3.58
C MET A 366 -11.40 17.90 -4.48
N LEU A 367 -12.45 18.33 -5.17
CA LEU A 367 -13.26 17.47 -6.03
C LEU A 367 -12.43 16.85 -7.17
N PHE A 368 -11.52 17.62 -7.76
CA PHE A 368 -10.61 17.13 -8.80
C PHE A 368 -9.72 15.99 -8.27
N LEU A 369 -9.15 16.18 -7.06
CA LEU A 369 -8.32 15.16 -6.43
C LEU A 369 -9.12 13.90 -6.11
N ALA A 370 -10.34 14.05 -5.59
CA ALA A 370 -11.24 12.95 -5.28
C ALA A 370 -11.69 12.15 -6.52
N ASP A 371 -11.99 12.84 -7.63
CA ASP A 371 -12.37 12.21 -8.89
C ASP A 371 -11.22 11.35 -9.45
N LEU A 372 -10.01 11.89 -9.48
CA LEU A 372 -8.82 11.19 -9.97
C LEU A 372 -8.43 10.04 -9.04
N TYR A 373 -8.56 10.24 -7.71
CA TYR A 373 -8.34 9.22 -6.71
C TYR A 373 -9.24 8.01 -6.94
N ASN A 374 -10.54 8.27 -7.09
CA ASN A 374 -11.52 7.23 -7.34
C ASN A 374 -11.23 6.46 -8.64
N PHE A 375 -10.77 7.14 -9.70
CA PHE A 375 -10.39 6.49 -10.95
C PHE A 375 -9.28 5.43 -10.73
N GLY A 376 -8.21 5.75 -10.01
CA GLY A 376 -7.10 4.83 -9.73
C GLY A 376 -7.48 3.68 -8.81
N ALA A 377 -8.15 3.99 -7.70
CA ALA A 377 -8.56 3.03 -6.68
C ALA A 377 -9.50 1.95 -7.25
N GLN A 378 -10.50 2.35 -8.06
CA GLN A 378 -11.44 1.38 -8.63
C GLN A 378 -10.77 0.41 -9.62
N ILE A 379 -9.76 0.83 -10.36
CA ILE A 379 -8.95 -0.08 -11.20
C ILE A 379 -8.26 -1.12 -10.32
N ALA A 380 -7.62 -0.69 -9.24
CA ALA A 380 -6.92 -1.59 -8.33
C ALA A 380 -7.89 -2.61 -7.69
N PHE A 381 -9.04 -2.15 -7.19
CA PHE A 381 -10.05 -3.01 -6.57
C PHE A 381 -10.68 -3.98 -7.58
N PHE A 382 -10.98 -3.53 -8.78
CA PHE A 382 -11.48 -4.38 -9.86
C PHE A 382 -10.53 -5.54 -10.13
N PHE A 383 -9.23 -5.25 -10.31
CA PHE A 383 -8.24 -6.30 -10.56
C PHE A 383 -7.99 -7.20 -9.33
N ALA A 384 -8.16 -6.71 -8.11
CA ALA A 384 -8.08 -7.54 -6.91
C ALA A 384 -9.19 -8.59 -6.90
N HIS A 385 -10.45 -8.18 -7.14
CA HIS A 385 -11.60 -9.08 -7.23
C HIS A 385 -11.45 -10.07 -8.39
N LEU A 386 -11.10 -9.58 -9.56
CA LEU A 386 -10.90 -10.40 -10.75
C LEU A 386 -9.80 -11.44 -10.54
N SER A 387 -8.69 -11.05 -9.90
CA SER A 387 -7.59 -11.97 -9.58
C SER A 387 -8.03 -13.10 -8.63
N LEU A 388 -8.83 -12.77 -7.61
CA LEU A 388 -9.37 -13.78 -6.70
C LEU A 388 -10.26 -14.78 -7.43
N LEU A 389 -11.18 -14.32 -8.26
CA LEU A 389 -12.09 -15.17 -9.01
C LEU A 389 -11.33 -16.12 -9.97
N ILE A 390 -10.37 -15.57 -10.72
CA ILE A 390 -9.54 -16.35 -11.64
C ILE A 390 -8.69 -17.40 -10.90
N LEU A 391 -8.07 -17.05 -9.77
CA LEU A 391 -7.28 -18.00 -8.98
C LEU A 391 -8.14 -19.09 -8.32
N ARG A 392 -9.37 -18.76 -7.93
CA ARG A 392 -10.34 -19.75 -7.45
C ARG A 392 -10.76 -20.73 -8.55
N TRP A 393 -10.79 -20.24 -9.80
CA TRP A 393 -11.08 -21.05 -10.97
C TRP A 393 -9.88 -21.90 -11.42
N LYS A 394 -8.69 -21.28 -11.58
CA LYS A 394 -7.48 -21.94 -12.12
C LYS A 394 -6.88 -22.94 -11.14
N ASP A 395 -6.80 -22.59 -9.87
CA ASP A 395 -6.19 -23.44 -8.83
C ASP A 395 -7.11 -23.58 -7.60
N PRO A 396 -8.12 -24.44 -7.71
CA PRO A 396 -9.06 -24.69 -6.61
C PRO A 396 -8.40 -25.41 -5.41
N ALA A 397 -7.29 -26.12 -5.64
CA ALA A 397 -6.56 -26.86 -4.62
C ALA A 397 -5.58 -25.99 -3.81
N MET A 398 -5.31 -24.76 -4.26
CA MET A 398 -4.40 -23.84 -3.59
C MET A 398 -4.79 -23.65 -2.11
N LYS A 399 -3.78 -23.75 -1.24
CA LYS A 399 -3.96 -23.53 0.20
C LYS A 399 -4.24 -22.05 0.46
N ARG A 400 -5.43 -21.76 1.00
CA ARG A 400 -5.88 -20.41 1.38
C ARG A 400 -6.11 -20.37 2.88
N PRO A 401 -5.23 -19.72 3.67
CA PRO A 401 -5.37 -19.65 5.12
C PRO A 401 -6.65 -18.96 5.58
N PHE A 402 -7.08 -17.93 4.86
CA PHE A 402 -8.38 -17.30 5.00
C PHE A 402 -9.16 -17.44 3.70
N LYS A 403 -10.44 -17.73 3.78
CA LYS A 403 -11.38 -17.77 2.66
C LYS A 403 -12.49 -16.75 2.89
N ALA A 404 -12.78 -15.93 1.89
CA ALA A 404 -13.92 -15.02 1.93
C ALA A 404 -15.21 -15.81 2.13
N PRO A 405 -16.17 -15.32 2.94
CA PRO A 405 -17.44 -16.00 3.20
C PRO A 405 -18.36 -16.00 1.98
N PHE A 406 -19.52 -16.65 2.10
CA PHE A 406 -20.58 -16.73 1.09
C PHE A 406 -20.07 -17.28 -0.26
N ASN A 407 -19.68 -18.55 -0.24
CA ASN A 407 -19.14 -19.22 -1.43
C ASN A 407 -20.23 -20.02 -2.13
N ILE A 408 -20.38 -19.81 -3.45
CA ILE A 408 -21.22 -20.64 -4.32
C ILE A 408 -20.36 -21.82 -4.79
N PRO A 409 -20.74 -23.08 -4.50
CA PRO A 409 -20.04 -24.23 -5.04
C PRO A 409 -20.23 -24.30 -6.56
N PHE A 410 -19.14 -24.54 -7.29
CA PHE A 410 -19.16 -24.66 -8.74
C PHE A 410 -18.35 -25.90 -9.15
N GLY A 411 -19.04 -26.96 -9.53
CA GLY A 411 -18.41 -28.26 -9.83
C GLY A 411 -17.80 -28.96 -8.60
N LYS A 412 -17.04 -30.04 -8.83
CA LYS A 412 -16.62 -30.96 -7.75
C LYS A 412 -15.63 -30.38 -6.71
N LYS A 413 -14.89 -29.31 -7.01
CA LYS A 413 -13.87 -28.72 -6.08
C LYS A 413 -13.76 -27.20 -6.14
N ARG A 414 -14.55 -26.52 -6.97
CA ARG A 414 -14.48 -25.08 -7.18
C ARG A 414 -15.52 -24.36 -6.33
N SER A 415 -15.17 -23.18 -5.84
CA SER A 415 -16.10 -22.30 -5.13
C SER A 415 -15.79 -20.84 -5.46
N LEU A 416 -16.82 -20.08 -5.79
CA LEU A 416 -16.69 -18.66 -6.11
C LEU A 416 -17.28 -17.83 -4.97
N PRO A 417 -16.55 -16.87 -4.38
CA PRO A 417 -17.07 -16.01 -3.34
C PRO A 417 -18.04 -14.97 -3.94
N ILE A 418 -19.27 -14.93 -3.45
CA ILE A 418 -20.29 -13.93 -3.85
C ILE A 418 -19.76 -12.53 -3.64
N THR A 419 -19.06 -12.31 -2.52
CA THR A 419 -18.46 -11.01 -2.19
C THR A 419 -17.50 -10.51 -3.26
N ALA A 420 -16.69 -11.38 -3.86
CA ALA A 420 -15.79 -10.97 -4.94
C ALA A 420 -16.55 -10.70 -6.26
N ILE A 421 -17.65 -11.41 -6.54
CA ILE A 421 -18.49 -11.16 -7.72
C ILE A 421 -19.19 -9.81 -7.56
N VAL A 422 -19.84 -9.56 -6.42
CA VAL A 422 -20.50 -8.28 -6.12
C VAL A 422 -19.49 -7.14 -6.13
N GLY A 423 -18.32 -7.32 -5.49
CA GLY A 423 -17.25 -6.33 -5.48
C GLY A 423 -16.74 -6.01 -6.89
N LEU A 424 -16.54 -7.03 -7.74
CA LEU A 424 -16.12 -6.85 -9.14
C LEU A 424 -17.11 -5.99 -9.94
N ILE A 425 -18.39 -6.32 -9.85
CA ILE A 425 -19.46 -5.60 -10.57
C ILE A 425 -19.56 -4.16 -10.03
N ALA A 426 -19.59 -4.01 -8.70
CA ALA A 426 -19.74 -2.70 -8.07
C ALA A 426 -18.57 -1.77 -8.37
N THR A 427 -17.32 -2.25 -8.24
CA THR A 427 -16.14 -1.44 -8.55
C THR A 427 -16.07 -1.07 -10.03
N PHE A 428 -16.48 -1.97 -10.93
CA PHE A 428 -16.59 -1.65 -12.35
C PHE A 428 -17.67 -0.58 -12.62
N CYS A 429 -18.86 -0.70 -12.02
CA CYS A 429 -19.93 0.28 -12.16
C CYS A 429 -19.52 1.66 -11.61
N VAL A 430 -18.84 1.70 -10.46
CA VAL A 430 -18.30 2.94 -9.88
C VAL A 430 -17.25 3.56 -10.81
N TRP A 431 -16.30 2.76 -11.29
CA TRP A 431 -15.30 3.23 -12.25
C TRP A 431 -15.95 3.78 -13.53
N LEU A 432 -16.92 3.06 -14.07
CA LEU A 432 -17.68 3.50 -15.26
C LEU A 432 -18.42 4.82 -14.99
N SER A 433 -19.03 4.97 -13.81
CA SER A 433 -19.65 6.23 -13.39
C SER A 433 -18.64 7.38 -13.40
N VAL A 434 -17.44 7.18 -12.85
CA VAL A 434 -16.36 8.20 -12.87
C VAL A 434 -15.98 8.54 -14.31
N VAL A 435 -15.77 7.54 -15.17
CA VAL A 435 -15.41 7.73 -16.58
C VAL A 435 -16.48 8.52 -17.35
N ILE A 436 -17.76 8.27 -17.09
CA ILE A 436 -18.86 8.94 -17.79
C ILE A 436 -19.09 10.35 -17.25
N THR A 437 -19.07 10.54 -15.92
CA THR A 437 -19.58 11.75 -15.26
C THR A 437 -18.52 12.78 -14.91
N LYS A 438 -17.22 12.40 -14.91
CA LYS A 438 -16.10 13.17 -14.36
C LYS A 438 -14.99 13.40 -15.41
N PRO A 439 -15.19 14.33 -16.37
CA PRO A 439 -14.30 14.45 -17.53
C PRO A 439 -12.86 14.83 -17.15
N GLN A 440 -12.65 15.62 -16.11
CA GLN A 440 -11.30 16.05 -15.71
C GLN A 440 -10.52 14.88 -15.12
N GLY A 441 -11.06 14.17 -14.14
CA GLY A 441 -10.44 12.98 -13.54
C GLY A 441 -10.25 11.86 -14.56
N ARG A 442 -11.24 11.62 -15.42
CA ARG A 442 -11.18 10.66 -16.52
C ARG A 442 -10.01 10.92 -17.46
N ASN A 443 -9.90 12.15 -17.98
CA ASN A 443 -8.91 12.47 -19.01
C ASN A 443 -7.49 12.28 -18.47
N LEU A 444 -7.20 12.79 -17.26
CA LEU A 444 -5.90 12.62 -16.63
C LEU A 444 -5.62 11.17 -16.23
N GLY A 445 -6.65 10.45 -15.75
CA GLY A 445 -6.55 9.03 -15.43
C GLY A 445 -6.26 8.17 -16.67
N ILE A 446 -6.91 8.42 -17.80
CA ILE A 446 -6.63 7.73 -19.07
C ILE A 446 -5.23 8.05 -19.57
N ILE A 447 -4.82 9.33 -19.54
CA ILE A 447 -3.45 9.74 -19.92
C ILE A 447 -2.43 8.99 -19.04
N TRP A 448 -2.65 8.93 -17.73
CA TRP A 448 -1.79 8.17 -16.81
C TRP A 448 -1.67 6.70 -17.21
N MET A 449 -2.80 6.03 -17.47
CA MET A 449 -2.80 4.61 -17.85
C MET A 449 -2.10 4.38 -19.19
N VAL A 450 -2.35 5.22 -20.19
CA VAL A 450 -1.72 5.13 -21.52
C VAL A 450 -0.22 5.34 -21.42
N LEU A 451 0.23 6.38 -20.73
CA LEU A 451 1.66 6.65 -20.51
C LEU A 451 2.36 5.48 -19.81
N GLY A 452 1.71 4.90 -18.80
CA GLY A 452 2.23 3.73 -18.11
C GLY A 452 2.41 2.53 -19.05
N VAL A 453 1.37 2.19 -19.80
CA VAL A 453 1.42 1.06 -20.75
C VAL A 453 2.49 1.28 -21.82
N VAL A 454 2.59 2.48 -22.37
CA VAL A 454 3.66 2.82 -23.35
C VAL A 454 5.03 2.67 -22.71
N MET A 455 5.23 3.20 -21.50
CA MET A 455 6.49 3.05 -20.75
C MET A 455 6.83 1.57 -20.54
N TYR A 456 5.86 0.75 -20.13
CA TYR A 456 6.04 -0.69 -19.94
C TYR A 456 6.48 -1.39 -21.23
N LEU A 457 5.76 -1.16 -22.34
CA LEU A 457 6.06 -1.79 -23.61
C LEU A 457 7.46 -1.40 -24.14
N VAL A 458 7.80 -0.12 -24.10
CA VAL A 458 9.10 0.39 -24.50
C VAL A 458 10.22 -0.20 -23.62
N TYR A 459 10.00 -0.22 -22.30
CA TYR A 459 11.00 -0.74 -21.38
C TYR A 459 11.23 -2.25 -21.54
N ARG A 460 10.15 -3.05 -21.67
CA ARG A 460 10.25 -4.51 -21.91
C ARG A 460 10.94 -4.80 -23.25
N ARG A 461 10.61 -4.05 -24.30
CA ARG A 461 11.30 -4.15 -25.61
C ARG A 461 12.79 -3.85 -25.47
N LYS A 462 13.18 -2.77 -24.80
CA LYS A 462 14.58 -2.39 -24.56
C LYS A 462 15.35 -3.45 -23.77
N LYS A 463 14.68 -4.23 -22.95
CA LYS A 463 15.27 -5.32 -22.15
C LYS A 463 15.17 -6.69 -22.83
N ASN A 464 14.60 -6.77 -24.03
CA ASN A 464 14.32 -8.02 -24.75
C ASN A 464 13.51 -9.01 -23.90
N LEU A 465 12.50 -8.52 -23.17
CA LEU A 465 11.61 -9.33 -22.34
C LEU A 465 10.25 -9.47 -23.02
N ALA A 466 9.60 -10.63 -22.84
CA ALA A 466 8.26 -10.85 -23.35
C ALA A 466 7.25 -9.91 -22.68
N TYR A 467 6.27 -9.38 -23.43
CA TYR A 467 5.28 -8.44 -22.91
C TYR A 467 4.30 -9.10 -21.94
N GLY A 468 3.87 -10.34 -22.22
CA GLY A 468 2.86 -11.07 -21.44
C GLY A 468 3.40 -12.26 -20.64
N GLY A 469 4.73 -12.47 -20.59
CA GLY A 469 5.33 -13.57 -19.82
C GLY A 469 5.39 -13.25 -18.33
N GLN A 470 5.53 -14.31 -17.50
CA GLN A 470 5.89 -14.17 -16.08
C GLN A 470 7.40 -14.32 -15.94
N LEU A 471 8.04 -13.36 -15.30
CA LEU A 471 9.47 -13.40 -15.04
C LEU A 471 9.70 -14.21 -13.76
N THR A 472 10.33 -15.38 -13.89
CA THR A 472 10.65 -16.21 -12.72
C THR A 472 11.96 -15.74 -12.10
N ILE A 473 11.92 -15.36 -10.83
CA ILE A 473 13.11 -15.02 -10.05
C ILE A 473 13.51 -16.27 -9.28
N GLU A 474 14.60 -16.90 -9.65
CA GLU A 474 15.17 -17.97 -8.83
C GLU A 474 15.70 -17.40 -7.51
N LYS A 475 15.19 -17.96 -6.43
CA LYS A 475 15.71 -17.67 -5.10
C LYS A 475 17.07 -18.35 -4.98
N ILE A 476 18.14 -17.59 -4.85
CA ILE A 476 19.41 -18.16 -4.41
C ILE A 476 19.14 -18.79 -3.04
N LYS A 477 19.08 -20.11 -3.00
CA LYS A 477 19.07 -20.83 -1.73
C LYS A 477 20.44 -20.63 -1.12
N ILE A 478 20.56 -19.71 -0.19
CA ILE A 478 21.73 -19.67 0.69
C ILE A 478 21.69 -21.00 1.43
N PRO A 479 22.68 -21.88 1.26
CA PRO A 479 22.70 -23.14 1.99
C PRO A 479 22.54 -22.82 3.48
N GLU A 480 21.71 -23.59 4.18
CA GLU A 480 21.65 -23.49 5.62
C GLU A 480 23.08 -23.64 6.17
N TYR A 481 23.49 -22.66 7.01
CA TYR A 481 24.76 -22.75 7.68
C TYR A 481 24.79 -24.05 8.49
N LYS A 482 25.47 -25.06 7.95
CA LYS A 482 25.82 -26.26 8.70
C LYS A 482 27.13 -25.92 9.41
N PRO A 483 27.17 -25.95 10.75
CA PRO A 483 28.41 -25.74 11.44
C PRO A 483 29.43 -26.77 10.91
N MET A 484 30.52 -26.27 10.32
CA MET A 484 31.60 -27.12 9.85
C MET A 484 32.27 -27.78 11.06
N HIS A 485 32.17 -29.08 11.19
CA HIS A 485 33.00 -29.85 12.14
C HIS A 485 34.30 -30.23 11.45
N LEU A 486 35.27 -29.34 11.50
CA LEU A 486 36.61 -29.62 11.00
C LEU A 486 37.30 -30.53 11.99
N LYS A 487 37.59 -31.77 11.56
CA LYS A 487 38.39 -32.74 12.37
C LYS A 487 39.86 -32.73 11.98
N HIS A 488 40.16 -32.36 10.72
CA HIS A 488 41.50 -32.37 10.16
C HIS A 488 41.63 -31.26 9.09
N ILE A 489 42.69 -30.49 9.17
CA ILE A 489 42.99 -29.40 8.22
C ILE A 489 44.30 -29.76 7.52
N LEU A 490 44.28 -29.78 6.19
CA LEU A 490 45.46 -29.95 5.37
C LEU A 490 45.92 -28.58 4.89
N VAL A 491 47.17 -28.24 5.12
CA VAL A 491 47.80 -26.97 4.73
C VAL A 491 48.95 -27.25 3.76
N ASP A 492 48.98 -26.54 2.67
CA ASP A 492 50.08 -26.58 1.70
C ASP A 492 51.19 -25.64 2.15
N ALA A 493 52.37 -26.19 2.40
CA ALA A 493 53.57 -25.49 2.89
C ALA A 493 54.59 -25.22 1.77
N ARG A 494 54.14 -25.00 0.52
CA ARG A 494 55.02 -24.87 -0.66
C ARG A 494 56.01 -23.70 -0.61
N THR A 495 55.83 -22.69 0.23
CA THR A 495 56.64 -21.49 0.20
C THR A 495 56.93 -20.95 1.60
N ILE A 496 58.19 -20.71 1.88
CA ILE A 496 58.72 -20.02 3.08
C ILE A 496 58.22 -18.55 3.16
N GLY A 497 56.97 -18.27 2.88
CA GLY A 497 56.37 -16.94 2.88
C GLY A 497 54.88 -16.95 3.04
N ASN A 498 54.23 -18.11 3.05
CA ASN A 498 52.77 -18.19 3.14
C ASN A 498 52.30 -18.34 4.58
N THR A 499 52.85 -17.45 5.44
CA THR A 499 52.54 -17.39 6.87
C THR A 499 51.06 -17.13 7.15
N GLU A 500 50.36 -16.45 6.25
CA GLU A 500 48.92 -16.16 6.42
C GLU A 500 48.06 -17.42 6.31
N ALA A 501 48.32 -18.31 5.35
CA ALA A 501 47.58 -19.55 5.20
C ALA A 501 47.79 -20.48 6.39
N LEU A 502 49.06 -20.60 6.87
CA LEU A 502 49.39 -21.38 8.02
C LEU A 502 48.79 -20.81 9.32
N GLN A 503 48.85 -19.48 9.50
CA GLN A 503 48.24 -18.80 10.65
C GLN A 503 46.70 -18.99 10.65
N THR A 504 46.06 -18.86 9.47
CA THR A 504 44.62 -19.09 9.34
C THR A 504 44.26 -20.54 9.64
N ALA A 505 45.03 -21.51 9.16
CA ALA A 505 44.83 -22.92 9.46
C ALA A 505 45.01 -23.22 10.97
N CYS A 506 46.00 -22.62 11.61
CA CYS A 506 46.23 -22.74 13.07
C CYS A 506 45.06 -22.13 13.89
N GLN A 507 44.55 -20.96 13.47
CA GLN A 507 43.38 -20.33 14.12
C GLN A 507 42.12 -21.19 13.97
N LEU A 508 41.87 -21.73 12.76
CA LEU A 508 40.75 -22.64 12.52
C LEU A 508 40.91 -23.93 13.33
N ALA A 509 42.08 -24.54 13.33
CA ALA A 509 42.33 -25.75 14.07
C ALA A 509 42.12 -25.55 15.60
N LYS A 510 42.58 -24.43 16.13
CA LYS A 510 42.36 -24.06 17.53
C LYS A 510 40.89 -23.87 17.86
N SER A 511 40.15 -23.21 16.97
CA SER A 511 38.70 -22.96 17.14
C SER A 511 37.85 -24.24 17.07
N TYR A 512 38.21 -25.18 16.19
CA TYR A 512 37.48 -26.44 15.98
C TYR A 512 38.09 -27.65 16.70
N LYS A 513 39.19 -27.49 17.42
CA LYS A 513 39.96 -28.57 18.02
C LYS A 513 40.36 -29.64 16.99
N ALA A 514 40.73 -29.20 15.78
CA ALA A 514 41.09 -30.06 14.65
C ALA A 514 42.58 -30.34 14.61
N LYS A 515 42.99 -31.45 14.00
CA LYS A 515 44.40 -31.76 13.70
C LYS A 515 44.84 -31.01 12.46
N ILE A 516 46.07 -30.57 12.41
CA ILE A 516 46.67 -29.95 11.22
C ILE A 516 47.69 -30.94 10.64
N THR A 517 47.68 -31.09 9.33
CA THR A 517 48.74 -31.74 8.56
C THR A 517 49.27 -30.75 7.54
N ALA A 518 50.54 -30.42 7.66
CA ALA A 518 51.24 -29.63 6.66
C ALA A 518 51.79 -30.59 5.57
N VAL A 519 51.59 -30.21 4.32
CA VAL A 519 52.05 -30.99 3.15
C VAL A 519 52.93 -30.08 2.30
N HIS A 520 54.11 -30.57 2.00
CA HIS A 520 54.99 -29.95 1.01
C HIS A 520 55.00 -30.79 -0.26
N VAL A 521 54.68 -30.20 -1.41
CA VAL A 521 54.65 -30.88 -2.72
C VAL A 521 55.95 -30.66 -3.41
N ILE A 522 56.72 -31.72 -3.63
CA ILE A 522 57.97 -31.71 -4.39
C ILE A 522 57.62 -32.05 -5.85
N GLU A 523 57.79 -31.10 -6.76
CA GLU A 523 57.64 -31.34 -8.19
C GLU A 523 58.83 -32.04 -8.76
N ILE A 524 58.66 -33.27 -9.25
CA ILE A 524 59.69 -34.05 -9.93
C ILE A 524 59.53 -33.77 -11.45
N PRO A 525 60.63 -33.43 -12.16
CA PRO A 525 60.56 -33.27 -13.62
C PRO A 525 60.15 -34.58 -14.30
N ASP A 526 59.33 -34.50 -15.34
CA ASP A 526 58.80 -35.66 -16.11
C ASP A 526 59.91 -36.57 -16.69
N SER A 527 61.12 -36.08 -16.73
CA SER A 527 62.30 -36.84 -17.19
C SER A 527 62.89 -37.78 -16.15
N LEU A 528 62.44 -37.73 -14.90
CA LEU A 528 62.93 -38.55 -13.78
C LEU A 528 61.88 -39.52 -13.29
N PRO A 529 62.25 -40.70 -12.81
CA PRO A 529 61.31 -41.60 -12.12
C PRO A 529 60.71 -40.96 -10.89
N ALA A 530 59.49 -41.31 -10.55
CA ALA A 530 58.74 -40.74 -9.42
C ALA A 530 59.39 -41.00 -8.03
N ASP A 531 60.27 -41.98 -7.96
CA ASP A 531 61.06 -42.36 -6.80
C ASP A 531 62.52 -41.86 -6.83
N ALA A 532 62.85 -40.94 -7.75
CA ALA A 532 64.22 -40.39 -7.85
C ALA A 532 64.54 -39.55 -6.61
N PRO A 533 65.71 -39.79 -5.97
CA PRO A 533 66.11 -39.05 -4.76
C PRO A 533 66.35 -37.57 -5.12
N MET A 534 65.58 -36.68 -4.52
CA MET A 534 65.63 -35.23 -4.73
C MET A 534 66.18 -34.50 -3.49
N LEU A 535 67.33 -35.01 -2.95
CA LEU A 535 67.95 -34.59 -1.67
C LEU A 535 67.89 -33.09 -1.38
N LYS A 536 68.24 -32.23 -2.31
CA LYS A 536 68.18 -30.77 -2.15
C LYS A 536 66.73 -30.21 -1.99
N ARG A 537 65.72 -30.82 -2.61
CA ARG A 537 64.32 -30.39 -2.51
C ARG A 537 63.63 -31.02 -1.33
N GLU A 538 64.08 -32.21 -0.90
CA GLU A 538 63.65 -32.87 0.35
C GLU A 538 64.11 -32.09 1.55
N GLU A 539 65.41 -31.66 1.62
CA GLU A 539 65.92 -30.78 2.67
C GLU A 539 65.22 -29.43 2.75
N GLN A 540 64.87 -28.85 1.57
CA GLN A 540 64.06 -27.61 1.51
C GLN A 540 62.61 -27.83 1.99
N GLY A 541 62.06 -29.02 1.74
CA GLY A 541 60.73 -29.39 2.19
C GLY A 541 60.68 -29.62 3.71
N GLU A 542 61.69 -30.32 4.29
CA GLU A 542 61.81 -30.51 5.74
C GLU A 542 62.03 -29.18 6.46
N GLY A 543 62.79 -28.24 5.90
CA GLY A 543 62.98 -26.90 6.46
C GLY A 543 61.77 -25.97 6.35
N ALA A 544 60.77 -26.28 5.49
CA ALA A 544 59.55 -25.54 5.32
C ALA A 544 58.36 -26.04 6.19
N LEU A 545 58.48 -27.29 6.64
CA LEU A 545 57.53 -27.90 7.59
C LEU A 545 57.95 -27.62 9.04
#